data_7fd01944a974cfee7403fe2aa0055b7f
#
_entry.id   7fd01944a974cfee7403fe2aa0055b7f
#
_cell.length_a   1.000
_cell.length_b   1.000
_cell.length_c   1.000
_cell.angle_alpha   90.00
_cell.angle_beta   90.00
_cell.angle_gamma   90.00
#
_symmetry.space_group_name_H-M   'P 1'
#
loop_
_entity.id
_entity.type
_entity.pdbx_description
1 polymer ?
#
loop_
_entity_poly.entity_id
_entity_poly.type
_entity_poly.pdbx_seq_one_letter_code
_entity_poly.pdbx_strand_id
1 'polypeptide(L)'
;MYDIHCHIIPGVDDGADSLSEMVEMLNIAVSNRTKGIICTPHCNIPKAFTNYWDEKLENYFKAAVEEARKRNIPVELYRGQEIFLAGDFIEYLRNKELITLNDSQYILVELYPFEKEFNAYKKLAALVAEGYKPIVAHPERYEFIIKNEEAIGNIKDIGCLIQVNKGSLKGRFGKTIMLAAHNILANRSADFVASDAHSPYRRTPNLTDVHEAISMEYSVDYADYLLKENPYNIINDKPVYRY
;
A
#
# COMPACT_ATOMS: atom_id res chain seq x y z
N MET A 1 -9.27 11.55 3.54
CA MET A 1 -8.77 10.20 3.30
C MET A 1 -7.29 10.13 3.59
N TYR A 2 -6.73 8.93 3.71
CA TYR A 2 -5.29 8.70 3.84
C TYR A 2 -4.89 7.59 2.87
N ASP A 3 -3.75 7.76 2.20
CA ASP A 3 -3.23 6.80 1.24
C ASP A 3 -2.06 6.04 1.86
N ILE A 4 -2.17 4.74 1.99
CA ILE A 4 -1.15 3.91 2.64
C ILE A 4 -0.20 3.23 1.66
N HIS A 5 -0.36 3.47 0.36
CA HIS A 5 0.44 2.86 -0.70
C HIS A 5 0.58 3.83 -1.88
N CYS A 6 1.73 4.52 -1.95
CA CYS A 6 1.99 5.53 -2.97
C CYS A 6 3.50 5.69 -3.23
N HIS A 7 3.91 5.60 -4.50
CA HIS A 7 5.29 5.73 -4.97
C HIS A 7 5.58 7.18 -5.37
N ILE A 8 5.71 8.03 -4.35
CA ILE A 8 5.75 9.48 -4.56
C ILE A 8 7.12 10.10 -4.28
N ILE A 9 8.09 9.35 -3.72
CA ILE A 9 9.46 9.84 -3.50
C ILE A 9 10.18 9.90 -4.85
N PRO A 10 10.66 11.08 -5.29
CA PRO A 10 11.17 11.23 -6.64
C PRO A 10 12.44 10.43 -6.93
N GLY A 11 12.44 9.68 -8.04
CA GLY A 11 13.64 9.06 -8.61
C GLY A 11 14.21 7.89 -7.80
N VAL A 12 13.42 7.27 -6.93
CA VAL A 12 13.89 6.12 -6.14
C VAL A 12 13.41 4.77 -6.70
N ASP A 13 12.27 4.76 -7.36
CA ASP A 13 11.66 3.58 -8.00
C ASP A 13 10.97 3.98 -9.32
N ASP A 14 9.96 3.22 -9.77
CA ASP A 14 9.16 3.51 -10.97
C ASP A 14 7.95 4.43 -10.69
N GLY A 15 7.96 5.11 -9.54
CA GLY A 15 6.99 6.14 -9.18
C GLY A 15 7.29 7.51 -9.79
N ALA A 16 7.20 8.57 -9.00
CA ALA A 16 7.49 9.93 -9.46
C ALA A 16 8.94 10.06 -9.97
N ASP A 17 9.11 10.48 -11.21
CA ASP A 17 10.44 10.66 -11.81
C ASP A 17 11.18 11.91 -11.29
N SER A 18 10.43 12.91 -10.82
CA SER A 18 10.99 14.21 -10.44
C SER A 18 10.20 14.89 -9.33
N LEU A 19 10.81 15.90 -8.69
CA LEU A 19 10.13 16.78 -7.73
C LEU A 19 8.89 17.45 -8.35
N SER A 20 8.92 17.78 -9.66
CA SER A 20 7.75 18.36 -10.33
C SER A 20 6.58 17.38 -10.39
N GLU A 21 6.83 16.14 -10.76
CA GLU A 21 5.80 15.10 -10.79
C GLU A 21 5.27 14.78 -9.39
N MET A 22 6.17 14.68 -8.41
CA MET A 22 5.74 14.52 -7.01
C MET A 22 4.76 15.64 -6.61
N VAL A 23 5.09 16.90 -6.92
CA VAL A 23 4.25 18.05 -6.60
C VAL A 23 2.90 17.98 -7.32
N GLU A 24 2.87 17.55 -8.57
CA GLU A 24 1.62 17.33 -9.31
C GLU A 24 0.78 16.22 -8.65
N MET A 25 1.41 15.11 -8.26
CA MET A 25 0.74 14.02 -7.53
C MET A 25 0.18 14.51 -6.19
N LEU A 26 0.94 15.28 -5.41
CA LEU A 26 0.47 15.85 -4.15
C LEU A 26 -0.73 16.79 -4.35
N ASN A 27 -0.69 17.63 -5.37
CA ASN A 27 -1.81 18.52 -5.70
C ASN A 27 -3.07 17.73 -6.10
N ILE A 28 -2.93 16.64 -6.86
CA ILE A 28 -4.04 15.74 -7.18
C ILE A 28 -4.60 15.13 -5.88
N ALA A 29 -3.74 14.62 -5.01
CA ALA A 29 -4.16 14.01 -3.75
C ALA A 29 -4.96 14.99 -2.87
N VAL A 30 -4.44 16.20 -2.67
CA VAL A 30 -5.08 17.24 -1.87
C VAL A 30 -6.40 17.71 -2.49
N SER A 31 -6.43 17.95 -3.80
CA SER A 31 -7.66 18.32 -4.52
C SER A 31 -8.75 17.25 -4.40
N ASN A 32 -8.35 16.02 -4.11
CA ASN A 32 -9.21 14.86 -3.90
C ASN A 32 -9.31 14.46 -2.40
N ARG A 33 -9.15 15.43 -1.49
CA ARG A 33 -9.41 15.29 -0.04
C ARG A 33 -8.49 14.30 0.70
N THR A 34 -7.32 13.99 0.15
CA THR A 34 -6.29 13.21 0.86
C THR A 34 -5.57 14.14 1.84
N LYS A 35 -5.47 13.72 3.10
CA LYS A 35 -4.85 14.47 4.19
C LYS A 35 -3.44 13.98 4.50
N GLY A 36 -3.17 12.71 4.22
CA GLY A 36 -1.86 12.10 4.48
C GLY A 36 -1.58 10.96 3.53
N ILE A 37 -0.30 10.76 3.24
CA ILE A 37 0.22 9.74 2.33
C ILE A 37 1.39 9.04 3.01
N ILE A 38 1.35 7.71 3.09
CA ILE A 38 2.54 6.93 3.42
C ILE A 38 3.29 6.71 2.11
N CYS A 39 4.51 7.24 2.05
CA CYS A 39 5.40 7.05 0.91
C CYS A 39 5.97 5.63 0.97
N THR A 40 5.65 4.79 0.01
CA THR A 40 6.00 3.37 0.00
C THR A 40 6.78 2.98 -1.25
N PRO A 41 8.01 3.49 -1.41
CA PRO A 41 8.81 3.07 -2.54
C PRO A 41 9.03 1.56 -2.52
N HIS A 42 9.11 0.96 -3.71
CA HIS A 42 9.49 -0.45 -3.85
C HIS A 42 10.81 -0.74 -3.15
N CYS A 43 10.86 -1.81 -2.38
CA CYS A 43 12.05 -2.25 -1.68
C CYS A 43 12.26 -3.76 -1.78
N ASN A 44 13.52 -4.18 -1.76
CA ASN A 44 13.94 -5.58 -1.75
C ASN A 44 13.49 -6.39 -2.99
N ILE A 45 13.24 -5.73 -4.12
CA ILE A 45 12.96 -6.42 -5.39
C ILE A 45 14.29 -6.86 -6.02
N PRO A 46 14.55 -8.16 -6.14
CA PRO A 46 15.83 -8.66 -6.66
C PRO A 46 16.15 -8.13 -8.06
N LYS A 47 17.32 -7.57 -8.24
CA LYS A 47 17.84 -7.01 -9.52
C LYS A 47 17.07 -5.79 -10.07
N ALA A 48 16.14 -5.23 -9.28
CA ALA A 48 15.39 -4.03 -9.66
C ALA A 48 15.57 -2.93 -8.61
N PHE A 49 14.75 -2.95 -7.54
CA PHE A 49 14.74 -1.91 -6.53
C PHE A 49 15.19 -2.47 -5.18
N THR A 50 16.36 -2.09 -4.70
CA THR A 50 16.83 -2.45 -3.36
C THR A 50 16.27 -1.50 -2.31
N ASN A 51 16.41 -0.20 -2.49
CA ASN A 51 15.82 0.89 -1.68
C ASN A 51 15.73 0.59 -0.17
N TYR A 52 16.80 -0.02 0.39
CA TYR A 52 16.89 -0.20 1.83
C TYR A 52 16.88 1.17 2.51
N TRP A 53 16.26 1.25 3.71
CA TRP A 53 16.11 2.52 4.41
C TRP A 53 17.44 2.94 5.04
N ASP A 54 18.23 3.64 4.27
CA ASP A 54 19.53 4.20 4.64
C ASP A 54 19.46 5.73 4.73
N GLU A 55 20.58 6.36 5.04
CA GLU A 55 20.71 7.82 5.10
C GLU A 55 20.33 8.48 3.75
N LYS A 56 20.60 7.84 2.63
CA LYS A 56 20.29 8.36 1.30
C LYS A 56 18.78 8.42 1.09
N LEU A 57 18.06 7.32 1.34
CA LEU A 57 16.61 7.27 1.18
C LEU A 57 15.91 8.18 2.18
N GLU A 58 16.40 8.25 3.42
CA GLU A 58 15.91 9.19 4.42
C GLU A 58 16.07 10.65 3.94
N ASN A 59 17.17 11.01 3.27
CA ASN A 59 17.36 12.35 2.73
C ASN A 59 16.42 12.65 1.56
N TYR A 60 16.13 11.67 0.68
CA TYR A 60 15.11 11.84 -0.36
C TYR A 60 13.72 12.06 0.24
N PHE A 61 13.34 11.29 1.26
CA PHE A 61 12.08 11.48 1.97
C PHE A 61 11.99 12.88 2.61
N LYS A 62 13.03 13.31 3.34
CA LYS A 62 13.09 14.66 3.93
C LYS A 62 12.98 15.77 2.89
N ALA A 63 13.63 15.60 1.76
CA ALA A 63 13.53 16.57 0.65
C ALA A 63 12.11 16.64 0.10
N ALA A 64 11.41 15.51 -0.02
CA ALA A 64 10.01 15.49 -0.45
C ALA A 64 9.09 16.20 0.56
N VAL A 65 9.26 15.97 1.86
CA VAL A 65 8.52 16.65 2.92
C VAL A 65 8.78 18.16 2.90
N GLU A 66 10.03 18.58 2.77
CA GLU A 66 10.41 19.99 2.74
C GLU A 66 9.87 20.69 1.49
N GLU A 67 9.85 20.04 0.33
CA GLU A 67 9.29 20.61 -0.89
C GLU A 67 7.76 20.79 -0.79
N ALA A 68 7.05 19.81 -0.21
CA ALA A 68 5.62 19.93 0.06
C ALA A 68 5.34 21.12 0.99
N ARG A 69 6.15 21.28 2.05
CA ARG A 69 6.06 22.39 3.00
C ARG A 69 6.32 23.76 2.35
N LYS A 70 7.38 23.88 1.55
CA LYS A 70 7.73 25.12 0.81
C LYS A 70 6.62 25.58 -0.11
N ARG A 71 5.92 24.63 -0.71
CA ARG A 71 4.79 24.94 -1.61
C ARG A 71 3.46 25.11 -0.89
N ASN A 72 3.44 25.01 0.44
CA ASN A 72 2.22 25.08 1.26
C ASN A 72 1.16 24.06 0.83
N ILE A 73 1.57 22.84 0.42
CA ILE A 73 0.64 21.77 0.06
C ILE A 73 0.15 21.12 1.38
N PRO A 74 -1.16 21.17 1.70
CA PRO A 74 -1.70 20.77 2.99
C PRO A 74 -1.90 19.24 3.06
N VAL A 75 -0.80 18.47 2.94
CA VAL A 75 -0.76 17.02 3.06
C VAL A 75 0.41 16.62 3.96
N GLU A 76 0.19 15.62 4.81
CA GLU A 76 1.23 15.03 5.62
C GLU A 76 1.85 13.84 4.90
N LEU A 77 3.17 13.76 4.88
CA LEU A 77 3.91 12.64 4.32
C LEU A 77 4.50 11.81 5.45
N TYR A 78 4.28 10.50 5.36
CA TYR A 78 4.78 9.52 6.31
C TYR A 78 5.72 8.55 5.62
N ARG A 79 6.70 8.03 6.34
CA ARG A 79 7.65 7.06 5.80
C ARG A 79 7.11 5.64 5.82
N GLY A 80 7.50 4.85 4.85
CA GLY A 80 7.16 3.44 4.72
C GLY A 80 7.85 2.84 3.51
N GLN A 81 7.60 1.58 3.26
CA GLN A 81 8.10 0.83 2.11
C GLN A 81 7.06 -0.18 1.65
N GLU A 82 6.98 -0.43 0.35
CA GLU A 82 6.39 -1.66 -0.19
C GLU A 82 7.49 -2.71 -0.29
N ILE A 83 7.47 -3.67 0.65
CA ILE A 83 8.55 -4.64 0.82
C ILE A 83 8.23 -5.92 0.05
N PHE A 84 9.04 -6.21 -0.96
CA PHE A 84 8.98 -7.48 -1.66
C PHE A 84 9.56 -8.61 -0.79
N LEU A 85 8.79 -9.66 -0.54
CA LEU A 85 9.21 -10.75 0.35
C LEU A 85 10.16 -11.74 -0.35
N ALA A 86 11.42 -11.30 -0.53
CA ALA A 86 12.51 -12.10 -1.10
C ALA A 86 13.72 -12.16 -0.17
N GLY A 87 14.56 -13.18 -0.32
CA GLY A 87 15.78 -13.35 0.48
C GLY A 87 15.51 -13.38 1.98
N ASP A 88 16.43 -12.82 2.74
CA ASP A 88 16.39 -12.84 4.22
C ASP A 88 15.67 -11.59 4.78
N PHE A 89 14.47 -11.28 4.27
CA PHE A 89 13.70 -10.09 4.65
C PHE A 89 13.49 -9.93 6.16
N ILE A 90 13.46 -11.03 6.93
CA ILE A 90 13.39 -10.97 8.40
C ILE A 90 14.68 -10.39 8.99
N GLU A 91 15.84 -10.78 8.47
CA GLU A 91 17.13 -10.22 8.92
C GLU A 91 17.21 -8.73 8.59
N TYR A 92 16.80 -8.33 7.38
CA TYR A 92 16.77 -6.92 6.97
C TYR A 92 15.83 -6.07 7.83
N LEU A 93 14.69 -6.62 8.26
CA LEU A 93 13.79 -5.96 9.21
C LEU A 93 14.45 -5.78 10.59
N ARG A 94 15.10 -6.83 11.10
CA ARG A 94 15.83 -6.78 12.38
C ARG A 94 16.98 -5.77 12.36
N ASN A 95 17.65 -5.65 11.22
CA ASN A 95 18.73 -4.68 11.00
C ASN A 95 18.22 -3.27 10.70
N LYS A 96 16.90 -3.06 10.59
CA LYS A 96 16.26 -1.79 10.21
C LYS A 96 16.64 -1.29 8.81
N GLU A 97 17.01 -2.20 7.94
CA GLU A 97 17.19 -1.94 6.51
C GLU A 97 15.84 -1.90 5.78
N LEU A 98 14.85 -2.61 6.31
CA LEU A 98 13.46 -2.52 5.94
C LEU A 98 12.68 -1.89 7.10
N ILE A 99 11.69 -1.02 6.77
CA ILE A 99 10.92 -0.28 7.77
C ILE A 99 9.42 -0.56 7.65
N THR A 100 8.75 -0.35 8.76
CA THR A 100 7.30 -0.43 8.86
C THR A 100 6.63 0.86 8.38
N LEU A 101 5.31 0.87 8.28
CA LEU A 101 4.53 2.05 7.91
C LEU A 101 4.49 3.03 9.10
N ASN A 102 5.16 4.17 8.96
CA ASN A 102 5.26 5.23 9.97
C ASN A 102 5.68 4.74 11.37
N ASP A 103 6.70 3.87 11.43
CA ASP A 103 7.21 3.25 12.67
C ASP A 103 6.16 2.48 13.50
N SER A 104 5.05 2.13 12.90
CA SER A 104 4.00 1.31 13.52
C SER A 104 4.34 -0.19 13.48
N GLN A 105 3.47 -1.02 14.03
CA GLN A 105 3.57 -2.47 13.89
C GLN A 105 3.20 -3.00 12.50
N TYR A 106 2.66 -2.15 11.62
CA TYR A 106 2.15 -2.52 10.30
C TYR A 106 3.25 -2.46 9.24
N ILE A 107 3.25 -3.45 8.35
CA ILE A 107 4.22 -3.58 7.27
C ILE A 107 3.50 -3.88 5.96
N LEU A 108 3.73 -3.07 4.94
CA LEU A 108 3.16 -3.31 3.60
C LEU A 108 4.08 -4.26 2.84
N VAL A 109 3.53 -5.37 2.38
CA VAL A 109 4.32 -6.44 1.76
C VAL A 109 3.77 -6.85 0.41
N GLU A 110 4.68 -7.08 -0.53
CA GLU A 110 4.41 -7.59 -1.86
C GLU A 110 5.00 -9.01 -2.04
N LEU A 111 4.25 -9.84 -2.76
CA LEU A 111 4.67 -11.20 -3.15
C LEU A 111 4.91 -11.27 -4.65
N TYR A 112 5.61 -12.33 -5.07
CA TYR A 112 5.73 -12.61 -6.50
C TYR A 112 4.34 -12.93 -7.10
N PRO A 113 3.98 -12.40 -8.27
CA PRO A 113 2.64 -12.62 -8.86
C PRO A 113 2.28 -14.10 -9.06
N PHE A 114 3.29 -14.94 -9.29
CA PHE A 114 3.16 -16.39 -9.44
C PHE A 114 3.69 -17.16 -8.22
N GLU A 115 3.71 -16.54 -7.04
CA GLU A 115 4.13 -17.19 -5.79
C GLU A 115 3.25 -18.42 -5.52
N LYS A 116 3.86 -19.48 -5.03
CA LYS A 116 3.10 -20.64 -4.59
C LYS A 116 2.41 -20.33 -3.27
N GLU A 117 1.13 -20.66 -3.18
CA GLU A 117 0.29 -20.40 -2.02
C GLU A 117 0.96 -20.81 -0.70
N PHE A 118 1.52 -22.02 -0.62
CA PHE A 118 2.25 -22.51 0.57
C PHE A 118 3.42 -21.60 0.97
N ASN A 119 4.20 -21.11 -0.02
CA ASN A 119 5.34 -20.24 0.25
C ASN A 119 4.87 -18.84 0.72
N ALA A 120 3.79 -18.33 0.12
CA ALA A 120 3.17 -17.08 0.54
C ALA A 120 2.79 -17.14 2.02
N TYR A 121 2.04 -18.17 2.42
CA TYR A 121 1.63 -18.35 3.81
C TYR A 121 2.81 -18.50 4.78
N LYS A 122 3.85 -19.24 4.38
CA LYS A 122 5.07 -19.39 5.20
C LYS A 122 5.77 -18.06 5.44
N LYS A 123 5.90 -17.21 4.39
CA LYS A 123 6.52 -15.88 4.49
C LYS A 123 5.70 -14.95 5.39
N LEU A 124 4.38 -14.93 5.20
CA LEU A 124 3.47 -14.11 5.99
C LEU A 124 3.44 -14.53 7.47
N ALA A 125 3.38 -15.83 7.73
CA ALA A 125 3.44 -16.37 9.10
C ALA A 125 4.77 -16.03 9.80
N ALA A 126 5.88 -15.99 9.07
CA ALA A 126 7.17 -15.59 9.63
C ALA A 126 7.16 -14.14 10.11
N LEU A 127 6.53 -13.22 9.36
CA LEU A 127 6.38 -11.81 9.80
C LEU A 127 5.49 -11.68 11.03
N VAL A 128 4.38 -12.43 11.08
CA VAL A 128 3.49 -12.42 12.24
C VAL A 128 4.19 -12.98 13.48
N ALA A 129 5.02 -14.03 13.31
CA ALA A 129 5.81 -14.59 14.40
C ALA A 129 6.88 -13.61 14.95
N GLU A 130 7.36 -12.67 14.13
CA GLU A 130 8.24 -11.57 14.56
C GLU A 130 7.48 -10.40 15.22
N GLY A 131 6.15 -10.50 15.33
CA GLY A 131 5.30 -9.47 15.96
C GLY A 131 4.79 -8.38 15.01
N TYR A 132 5.08 -8.46 13.71
CA TYR A 132 4.54 -7.53 12.73
C TYR A 132 3.08 -7.85 12.37
N LYS A 133 2.38 -6.86 11.85
CA LYS A 133 1.06 -6.99 11.22
C LYS A 133 1.17 -6.76 9.71
N PRO A 134 1.35 -7.82 8.91
CA PRO A 134 1.51 -7.68 7.48
C PRO A 134 0.20 -7.19 6.83
N ILE A 135 0.33 -6.21 5.93
CA ILE A 135 -0.70 -5.78 4.99
C ILE A 135 -0.27 -6.30 3.63
N VAL A 136 -1.02 -7.25 3.10
CA VAL A 136 -0.72 -7.82 1.78
C VAL A 136 -1.18 -6.83 0.73
N ALA A 137 -0.23 -6.28 -0.03
CA ALA A 137 -0.48 -5.33 -1.10
C ALA A 137 -1.14 -6.04 -2.28
N HIS A 138 -2.19 -5.44 -2.81
CA HIS A 138 -2.91 -5.83 -4.04
C HIS A 138 -3.00 -7.36 -4.29
N PRO A 139 -3.52 -8.15 -3.33
CA PRO A 139 -3.57 -9.61 -3.45
C PRO A 139 -4.39 -10.11 -4.64
N GLU A 140 -5.29 -9.30 -5.15
CA GLU A 140 -6.05 -9.57 -6.37
C GLU A 140 -5.19 -9.79 -7.63
N ARG A 141 -3.88 -9.46 -7.56
CA ARG A 141 -2.92 -9.68 -8.65
C ARG A 141 -2.19 -11.02 -8.55
N TYR A 142 -2.32 -11.75 -7.45
CA TYR A 142 -1.62 -13.02 -7.25
C TYR A 142 -2.41 -14.18 -7.84
N GLU A 143 -1.71 -15.01 -8.61
CA GLU A 143 -2.34 -16.13 -9.31
C GLU A 143 -3.06 -17.10 -8.36
N PHE A 144 -2.50 -17.38 -7.19
CA PHE A 144 -3.11 -18.28 -6.22
C PHE A 144 -4.39 -17.72 -5.60
N ILE A 145 -4.50 -16.38 -5.44
CA ILE A 145 -5.73 -15.71 -4.99
C ILE A 145 -6.82 -15.79 -6.08
N ILE A 146 -6.44 -15.57 -7.35
CA ILE A 146 -7.37 -15.64 -8.47
C ILE A 146 -7.92 -17.07 -8.63
N LYS A 147 -7.12 -18.08 -8.34
CA LYS A 147 -7.48 -19.50 -8.50
C LYS A 147 -8.15 -20.12 -7.28
N ASN A 148 -8.01 -19.55 -6.11
CA ASN A 148 -8.51 -20.08 -4.85
C ASN A 148 -9.21 -18.98 -4.05
N GLU A 149 -10.55 -19.01 -4.04
CA GLU A 149 -11.38 -18.01 -3.34
C GLU A 149 -11.18 -18.04 -1.80
N GLU A 150 -10.75 -19.16 -1.23
CA GLU A 150 -10.50 -19.32 0.20
C GLU A 150 -9.16 -18.69 0.64
N ALA A 151 -8.26 -18.44 -0.31
CA ALA A 151 -6.89 -17.98 -0.01
C ALA A 151 -6.85 -16.65 0.76
N ILE A 152 -7.79 -15.73 0.51
CA ILE A 152 -7.90 -14.47 1.27
C ILE A 152 -8.26 -14.76 2.74
N GLY A 153 -9.21 -15.68 2.99
CA GLY A 153 -9.56 -16.10 4.34
C GLY A 153 -8.34 -16.69 5.08
N ASN A 154 -7.62 -17.59 4.43
CA ASN A 154 -6.40 -18.19 4.99
C ASN A 154 -5.32 -17.15 5.34
N ILE A 155 -5.13 -16.12 4.49
CA ILE A 155 -4.22 -15.00 4.78
C ILE A 155 -4.67 -14.23 6.02
N LYS A 156 -5.98 -13.95 6.14
CA LYS A 156 -6.55 -13.26 7.30
C LYS A 156 -6.45 -14.10 8.57
N ASP A 157 -6.56 -15.41 8.49
CA ASP A 157 -6.43 -16.34 9.62
C ASP A 157 -4.97 -16.43 10.13
N ILE A 158 -3.98 -16.24 9.26
CA ILE A 158 -2.57 -16.06 9.66
C ILE A 158 -2.39 -14.79 10.51
N GLY A 159 -3.27 -13.80 10.40
CA GLY A 159 -3.20 -12.52 11.11
C GLY A 159 -2.85 -11.32 10.21
N CYS A 160 -2.87 -11.51 8.90
CA CYS A 160 -2.59 -10.45 7.94
C CYS A 160 -3.83 -9.62 7.60
N LEU A 161 -3.59 -8.44 7.03
CA LEU A 161 -4.57 -7.49 6.52
C LEU A 161 -4.47 -7.41 4.99
N ILE A 162 -5.53 -6.95 4.35
CA ILE A 162 -5.71 -6.97 2.90
C ILE A 162 -5.85 -5.55 2.35
N GLN A 163 -4.92 -5.13 1.48
CA GLN A 163 -5.03 -3.87 0.76
C GLN A 163 -5.36 -4.13 -0.73
N VAL A 164 -6.53 -3.72 -1.16
CA VAL A 164 -6.97 -3.79 -2.56
C VAL A 164 -6.53 -2.52 -3.30
N ASN A 165 -6.07 -2.68 -4.54
CA ASN A 165 -5.61 -1.57 -5.35
C ASN A 165 -6.79 -0.88 -6.07
N LYS A 166 -6.87 0.44 -5.95
CA LYS A 166 -7.82 1.27 -6.70
C LYS A 166 -7.81 0.98 -8.19
N GLY A 167 -6.63 0.84 -8.78
CA GLY A 167 -6.48 0.55 -10.21
C GLY A 167 -7.08 -0.77 -10.63
N SER A 168 -7.05 -1.77 -9.77
CA SER A 168 -7.66 -3.09 -10.00
C SER A 168 -9.17 -3.00 -10.07
N LEU A 169 -9.80 -2.30 -9.14
CA LEU A 169 -11.25 -2.06 -9.12
C LEU A 169 -11.73 -1.34 -10.39
N LYS A 170 -10.90 -0.48 -10.95
CA LYS A 170 -11.19 0.25 -12.20
C LYS A 170 -10.82 -0.51 -13.48
N GLY A 171 -10.45 -1.79 -13.37
CA GLY A 171 -10.13 -2.67 -14.51
C GLY A 171 -8.81 -2.37 -15.23
N ARG A 172 -7.94 -1.55 -14.64
CA ARG A 172 -6.65 -1.14 -15.25
C ARG A 172 -5.75 -2.33 -15.59
N PHE A 173 -5.82 -3.39 -14.79
CA PHE A 173 -4.96 -4.58 -14.91
C PHE A 173 -5.68 -5.76 -15.56
N GLY A 174 -6.82 -5.50 -16.22
CA GLY A 174 -7.62 -6.50 -16.93
C GLY A 174 -8.78 -7.07 -16.11
N LYS A 175 -9.68 -7.73 -16.82
CA LYS A 175 -10.97 -8.17 -16.27
C LYS A 175 -10.83 -9.18 -15.13
N THR A 176 -9.89 -10.10 -15.22
CA THR A 176 -9.69 -11.15 -14.19
C THR A 176 -9.31 -10.53 -12.85
N ILE A 177 -8.34 -9.61 -12.85
CA ILE A 177 -7.90 -8.90 -11.65
C ILE A 177 -9.01 -8.00 -11.10
N MET A 178 -9.75 -7.33 -11.99
CA MET A 178 -10.91 -6.52 -11.60
C MET A 178 -11.96 -7.36 -10.85
N LEU A 179 -12.31 -8.53 -11.39
CA LEU A 179 -13.28 -9.42 -10.75
C LEU A 179 -12.77 -9.92 -9.38
N ALA A 180 -11.50 -10.29 -9.28
CA ALA A 180 -10.90 -10.69 -8.00
C ALA A 180 -10.95 -9.54 -6.98
N ALA A 181 -10.64 -8.30 -7.37
CA ALA A 181 -10.73 -7.12 -6.51
C ALA A 181 -12.16 -6.87 -6.01
N HIS A 182 -13.14 -6.93 -6.91
CA HIS A 182 -14.56 -6.79 -6.54
C HIS A 182 -15.04 -7.93 -5.62
N ASN A 183 -14.61 -9.16 -5.85
CA ASN A 183 -14.93 -10.29 -4.96
C ASN A 183 -14.40 -10.07 -3.53
N ILE A 184 -13.17 -9.57 -3.39
CA ILE A 184 -12.57 -9.25 -2.09
C ILE A 184 -13.41 -8.17 -1.37
N LEU A 185 -13.85 -7.13 -2.06
CA LEU A 185 -14.70 -6.10 -1.48
C LEU A 185 -16.11 -6.63 -1.13
N ALA A 186 -16.74 -7.37 -2.04
CA ALA A 186 -18.08 -7.92 -1.85
C ALA A 186 -18.16 -8.85 -0.63
N ASN A 187 -17.11 -9.64 -0.39
CA ASN A 187 -16.98 -10.50 0.77
C ASN A 187 -16.52 -9.77 2.05
N ARG A 188 -16.42 -8.44 2.04
CA ARG A 188 -15.93 -7.62 3.17
C ARG A 188 -14.56 -8.09 3.69
N SER A 189 -13.74 -8.61 2.81
CA SER A 189 -12.41 -9.14 3.16
C SER A 189 -11.29 -8.12 3.02
N ALA A 190 -11.53 -6.99 2.34
CA ALA A 190 -10.59 -5.88 2.28
C ALA A 190 -10.56 -5.11 3.61
N ASP A 191 -9.37 -4.73 4.03
CA ASP A 191 -9.13 -3.87 5.19
C ASP A 191 -8.75 -2.44 4.75
N PHE A 192 -8.22 -2.30 3.52
CA PHE A 192 -7.82 -1.02 2.91
C PHE A 192 -8.08 -1.01 1.40
N VAL A 193 -8.28 0.19 0.88
CA VAL A 193 -8.08 0.51 -0.53
C VAL A 193 -7.03 1.61 -0.61
N ALA A 194 -6.05 1.46 -1.49
CA ALA A 194 -5.00 2.46 -1.68
C ALA A 194 -4.80 2.78 -3.17
N SER A 195 -4.11 3.86 -3.46
CA SER A 195 -3.96 4.32 -4.84
C SER A 195 -2.96 3.48 -5.62
N ASP A 196 -1.88 3.07 -4.96
CA ASP A 196 -0.71 2.51 -5.61
C ASP A 196 -0.26 3.44 -6.76
N ALA A 197 -0.21 4.76 -6.44
CA ALA A 197 0.02 5.80 -7.42
C ALA A 197 1.49 5.90 -7.79
N HIS A 198 1.76 6.05 -9.11
CA HIS A 198 3.11 6.13 -9.65
C HIS A 198 3.30 7.37 -10.52
N SER A 199 2.24 8.06 -10.91
CA SER A 199 2.36 9.27 -11.73
C SER A 199 1.12 10.15 -11.63
N PRO A 200 1.21 11.42 -12.03
CA PRO A 200 0.04 12.29 -12.09
C PRO A 200 -0.92 11.99 -13.25
N TYR A 201 -0.54 11.10 -14.18
CA TYR A 201 -1.29 10.89 -15.43
C TYR A 201 -2.04 9.57 -15.51
N ARG A 202 -1.44 8.47 -15.07
CA ARG A 202 -1.99 7.11 -15.26
C ARG A 202 -2.42 6.42 -13.99
N ARG A 203 -1.52 6.28 -13.01
CA ARG A 203 -1.74 5.70 -11.68
C ARG A 203 -1.73 6.86 -10.71
N THR A 204 -2.84 7.61 -10.66
CA THR A 204 -2.91 8.87 -9.91
C THR A 204 -3.32 8.65 -8.45
N PRO A 205 -2.90 9.53 -7.51
CA PRO A 205 -3.28 9.43 -6.10
C PRO A 205 -4.68 10.03 -5.80
N ASN A 206 -5.57 10.05 -6.79
CA ASN A 206 -6.96 10.43 -6.58
C ASN A 206 -7.72 9.30 -5.89
N LEU A 207 -8.11 9.45 -4.64
CA LEU A 207 -8.90 8.47 -3.90
C LEU A 207 -10.40 8.79 -3.88
N THR A 208 -10.81 9.99 -4.27
CA THR A 208 -12.23 10.38 -4.26
C THR A 208 -13.05 9.52 -5.22
N ASP A 209 -12.51 9.23 -6.39
CA ASP A 209 -13.19 8.45 -7.43
C ASP A 209 -13.52 7.01 -6.99
N VAL A 210 -12.64 6.38 -6.23
CA VAL A 210 -12.87 5.02 -5.70
C VAL A 210 -13.72 5.07 -4.42
N HIS A 211 -13.58 6.10 -3.59
CA HIS A 211 -14.42 6.29 -2.43
C HIS A 211 -15.90 6.45 -2.85
N GLU A 212 -16.17 7.26 -3.86
CA GLU A 212 -17.51 7.44 -4.39
C GLU A 212 -18.08 6.15 -4.98
N ALA A 213 -17.28 5.42 -5.76
CA ALA A 213 -17.68 4.14 -6.33
C ALA A 213 -18.06 3.12 -5.25
N ILE A 214 -17.21 2.94 -4.22
CA ILE A 214 -17.48 2.02 -3.11
C ILE A 214 -18.69 2.49 -2.29
N SER A 215 -18.83 3.80 -2.07
CA SER A 215 -19.98 4.37 -1.36
C SER A 215 -21.30 4.08 -2.07
N MET A 216 -21.34 4.16 -3.39
CA MET A 216 -22.52 3.86 -4.21
C MET A 216 -22.82 2.37 -4.28
N GLU A 217 -21.80 1.53 -4.44
CA GLU A 217 -21.97 0.09 -4.65
C GLU A 217 -22.26 -0.67 -3.33
N TYR A 218 -21.65 -0.22 -2.23
CA TYR A 218 -21.75 -0.91 -0.93
C TYR A 218 -22.35 0.00 0.16
N SER A 219 -21.57 0.95 0.68
CA SER A 219 -22.01 1.98 1.63
C SER A 219 -20.92 3.03 1.86
N VAL A 220 -21.33 4.21 2.34
CA VAL A 220 -20.40 5.27 2.77
C VAL A 220 -19.53 4.79 3.93
N ASP A 221 -20.11 4.09 4.91
CA ASP A 221 -19.39 3.60 6.08
C ASP A 221 -18.27 2.63 5.68
N TYR A 222 -18.52 1.75 4.69
CA TYR A 222 -17.49 0.85 4.20
C TYR A 222 -16.38 1.59 3.44
N ALA A 223 -16.74 2.56 2.62
CA ALA A 223 -15.75 3.42 1.94
C ALA A 223 -14.90 4.20 2.95
N ASP A 224 -15.52 4.74 4.00
CA ASP A 224 -14.84 5.45 5.08
C ASP A 224 -13.92 4.53 5.89
N TYR A 225 -14.38 3.33 6.22
CA TYR A 225 -13.57 2.30 6.84
C TYR A 225 -12.28 2.01 6.05
N LEU A 226 -12.40 1.78 4.73
CA LEU A 226 -11.29 1.40 3.85
C LEU A 226 -10.29 2.54 3.57
N LEU A 227 -10.76 3.79 3.52
CA LEU A 227 -10.00 4.93 2.99
C LEU A 227 -9.75 6.05 4.01
N LYS A 228 -10.39 6.00 5.19
CA LYS A 228 -10.23 7.00 6.24
C LYS A 228 -9.85 6.38 7.58
N GLU A 229 -10.69 5.50 8.14
CA GLU A 229 -10.55 5.04 9.52
C GLU A 229 -9.36 4.10 9.71
N ASN A 230 -9.31 3.01 8.94
CA ASN A 230 -8.21 2.06 9.03
C ASN A 230 -6.87 2.67 8.62
N PRO A 231 -6.74 3.43 7.50
CA PRO A 231 -5.51 4.15 7.19
C PRO A 231 -5.07 5.11 8.29
N TYR A 232 -5.99 5.85 8.92
CA TYR A 232 -5.69 6.71 10.06
C TYR A 232 -5.17 5.91 11.27
N ASN A 233 -5.75 4.73 11.52
CA ASN A 233 -5.31 3.88 12.62
C ASN A 233 -3.88 3.39 12.42
N ILE A 234 -3.49 3.01 11.20
CA ILE A 234 -2.09 2.62 10.89
C ILE A 234 -1.12 3.77 11.18
N ILE A 235 -1.40 4.97 10.68
CA ILE A 235 -0.54 6.14 10.87
C ILE A 235 -0.31 6.44 12.36
N ASN A 236 -1.29 6.13 13.21
CA ASN A 236 -1.25 6.37 14.66
C ASN A 236 -0.93 5.11 15.49
N ASP A 237 -0.47 4.05 14.86
CA ASP A 237 -0.17 2.73 15.48
C ASP A 237 -1.32 2.20 16.33
N LYS A 238 -2.56 2.42 15.89
CA LYS A 238 -3.78 1.95 16.56
C LYS A 238 -4.25 0.62 15.95
N PRO A 239 -5.02 -0.18 16.70
CA PRO A 239 -5.62 -1.38 16.14
C PRO A 239 -6.51 -1.10 14.93
N VAL A 240 -6.34 -1.91 13.90
CA VAL A 240 -7.24 -1.97 12.75
C VAL A 240 -8.35 -2.97 13.10
N TYR A 241 -9.58 -2.55 12.93
CA TYR A 241 -10.74 -3.38 13.18
C TYR A 241 -11.21 -4.03 11.87
N ARG A 242 -11.77 -5.23 11.96
CA ARG A 242 -12.41 -5.90 10.82
C ARG A 242 -13.82 -5.34 10.65
N TYR A 243 -14.24 -5.14 9.41
CA TYR A 243 -15.58 -4.64 9.06
C TYR A 243 -16.65 -5.71 9.27
#